data_1709f6c5d33907b1d460238d345d2d3f
#
_entry.id   1709f6c5d33907b1d460238d345d2d3f
#
_cell.length_a   1.000
_cell.length_b   1.000
_cell.length_c   1.000
_cell.angle_alpha   90.00
_cell.angle_beta   90.00
_cell.angle_gamma   90.00
#
_symmetry.space_group_name_H-M   'P 1'
#
loop_
_entity.id
_entity.type
_entity.pdbx_description
1 polymer ?
#
loop_
_entity_poly.entity_id
_entity_poly.type
_entity_poly.pdbx_seq_one_letter_code
_entity_poly.pdbx_strand_id
1 'polypeptide(L)'
;MKRILFIFSIQIWIVFTSFAQNVTLSGYIENKATGERLVNATIVETKSGRGTSCNRYGFFSLSLTRGENHLSVSHVGFTRVESIINLKTDTLIVMSLIPGNCLEEVLVVEKKNAFSSAVGKHTLSLDWVKRMPAVLGEADVLKSLHFLPGVNPGQEGLTSFSVRGGSPDNTQFLLDGLPVYNVNHAYGYFSAFNGDALQDVTLYTGDLPARYGGSLSSVLEVTMREGNRKKYSGDIHVSPVAGSVVVEGPLKKDKASFLISGRRTWLDGLLWTGQKIAGSDF
;
A
#
# COMPACT_ATOMS: atom_id res chain seq x y z
N MET A 1 -26.71 46.04 40.39
CA MET A 1 -25.40 45.40 40.30
C MET A 1 -25.39 43.92 40.68
N LYS A 2 -25.88 43.47 41.82
CA LYS A 2 -25.84 42.04 42.23
C LYS A 2 -26.56 41.07 41.27
N ARG A 3 -27.67 41.46 40.63
CA ARG A 3 -28.37 40.62 39.62
C ARG A 3 -27.60 40.47 38.30
N ILE A 4 -26.85 41.50 37.89
CA ILE A 4 -26.04 41.44 36.63
C ILE A 4 -24.81 40.55 36.86
N LEU A 5 -24.19 40.61 38.03
CA LEU A 5 -23.08 39.72 38.40
C LEU A 5 -23.52 38.24 38.44
N PHE A 6 -24.71 37.97 38.90
CA PHE A 6 -25.25 36.60 38.98
C PHE A 6 -25.52 36.04 37.59
N ILE A 7 -26.06 36.84 36.66
CA ILE A 7 -26.27 36.41 35.26
C ILE A 7 -24.95 36.16 34.56
N PHE A 8 -23.93 37.03 34.79
CA PHE A 8 -22.59 36.85 34.20
C PHE A 8 -21.88 35.60 34.73
N SER A 9 -22.05 35.28 36.00
CA SER A 9 -21.52 34.08 36.64
C SER A 9 -22.14 32.79 36.06
N ILE A 10 -23.45 32.80 35.77
CA ILE A 10 -24.15 31.65 35.13
C ILE A 10 -23.69 31.48 33.68
N GLN A 11 -23.47 32.55 32.92
CA GLN A 11 -22.95 32.46 31.56
C GLN A 11 -21.54 31.89 31.50
N ILE A 12 -20.66 32.26 32.44
CA ILE A 12 -19.31 31.70 32.53
C ILE A 12 -19.35 30.20 32.84
N TRP A 13 -20.30 29.73 33.65
CA TRP A 13 -20.43 28.30 33.99
C TRP A 13 -20.92 27.46 32.81
N ILE A 14 -21.74 28.01 31.92
CA ILE A 14 -22.24 27.29 30.73
C ILE A 14 -21.16 27.10 29.69
N VAL A 15 -20.18 28.01 29.57
CA VAL A 15 -19.08 27.93 28.63
C VAL A 15 -18.09 26.80 28.99
N PHE A 16 -17.96 26.44 30.27
CA PHE A 16 -17.04 25.41 30.73
C PHE A 16 -17.51 23.96 30.50
N THR A 17 -18.78 23.74 30.16
CA THR A 17 -19.33 22.37 29.97
C THR A 17 -19.28 21.83 28.55
N SER A 18 -18.75 22.60 27.59
CA SER A 18 -18.75 22.23 26.15
C SER A 18 -17.44 21.65 25.64
N PHE A 19 -16.63 21.01 26.47
CA PHE A 19 -15.53 20.20 25.97
C PHE A 19 -16.10 18.87 25.43
N ALA A 20 -16.32 18.82 24.13
CA ALA A 20 -16.48 17.54 23.44
C ALA A 20 -15.20 16.73 23.70
N GLN A 21 -15.28 15.77 24.63
CA GLN A 21 -14.13 14.93 24.97
C GLN A 21 -13.84 14.00 23.79
N ASN A 22 -12.93 14.42 22.93
CA ASN A 22 -12.36 13.53 21.94
C ASN A 22 -11.47 12.50 22.66
N VAL A 23 -11.55 11.27 22.22
CA VAL A 23 -10.70 10.16 22.64
C VAL A 23 -9.90 9.69 21.44
N THR A 24 -8.71 9.21 21.70
CA THR A 24 -7.83 8.70 20.65
C THR A 24 -7.98 7.20 20.53
N LEU A 25 -8.43 6.75 19.36
CA LEU A 25 -8.34 5.36 18.96
C LEU A 25 -7.03 5.16 18.22
N SER A 26 -6.17 4.31 18.73
CA SER A 26 -4.91 3.97 18.09
C SER A 26 -4.75 2.46 17.98
N GLY A 27 -3.84 2.01 17.12
CA GLY A 27 -3.61 0.59 17.00
C GLY A 27 -2.93 0.16 15.72
N TYR A 28 -3.11 -1.11 15.42
CA TYR A 28 -2.50 -1.73 14.27
C TYR A 28 -3.53 -2.47 13.44
N ILE A 29 -3.30 -2.48 12.12
CA ILE A 29 -4.06 -3.32 11.21
C ILE A 29 -3.14 -4.42 10.69
N GLU A 30 -3.63 -5.65 10.69
CA GLU A 30 -2.84 -6.82 10.31
C GLU A 30 -3.61 -7.78 9.40
N ASN A 31 -2.89 -8.57 8.64
CA ASN A 31 -3.41 -9.71 7.90
C ASN A 31 -3.76 -10.84 8.88
N LYS A 32 -5.01 -11.27 8.93
CA LYS A 32 -5.47 -12.33 9.83
C LYS A 32 -4.75 -13.66 9.60
N ALA A 33 -4.37 -13.96 8.37
CA ALA A 33 -3.73 -15.22 8.01
C ALA A 33 -2.25 -15.27 8.43
N THR A 34 -1.50 -14.17 8.24
CA THR A 34 -0.05 -14.12 8.43
C THR A 34 0.39 -13.35 9.68
N GLY A 35 -0.47 -12.47 10.21
CA GLY A 35 -0.12 -11.53 11.28
C GLY A 35 0.76 -10.35 10.81
N GLU A 36 0.98 -10.24 9.50
CA GLU A 36 1.74 -9.16 8.89
C GLU A 36 1.01 -7.82 9.04
N ARG A 37 1.75 -6.75 9.30
CA ARG A 37 1.20 -5.40 9.42
C ARG A 37 0.83 -4.85 8.04
N LEU A 38 -0.35 -4.24 7.93
CA LEU A 38 -0.83 -3.68 6.69
C LEU A 38 -0.53 -2.18 6.62
N VAL A 39 0.43 -1.83 5.79
CA VAL A 39 0.81 -0.45 5.49
C VAL A 39 -0.28 0.18 4.63
N ASN A 40 -0.52 1.48 4.78
CA ASN A 40 -1.54 2.22 4.01
C ASN A 40 -2.99 1.72 4.16
N ALA A 41 -3.29 0.78 5.06
CA ALA A 41 -4.68 0.43 5.38
C ALA A 41 -5.42 1.66 5.87
N THR A 42 -6.67 1.82 5.44
CA THR A 42 -7.49 3.00 5.74
C THR A 42 -8.56 2.66 6.75
N ILE A 43 -8.72 3.52 7.75
CA ILE A 43 -9.77 3.46 8.77
C ILE A 43 -10.62 4.71 8.66
N VAL A 44 -11.93 4.55 8.57
CA VAL A 44 -12.88 5.65 8.48
C VAL A 44 -14.01 5.43 9.49
N GLU A 45 -14.34 6.45 10.24
CA GLU A 45 -15.59 6.49 11.02
C GLU A 45 -16.71 6.93 10.10
N THR A 46 -17.72 6.05 9.90
CA THR A 46 -18.71 6.20 8.83
C THR A 46 -19.73 7.31 9.08
N LYS A 47 -19.99 7.68 10.35
CA LYS A 47 -20.97 8.74 10.67
C LYS A 47 -20.36 10.14 10.49
N SER A 48 -19.14 10.36 10.96
CA SER A 48 -18.48 11.67 10.88
C SER A 48 -17.63 11.85 9.62
N GLY A 49 -17.32 10.75 8.90
CA GLY A 49 -16.42 10.76 7.76
C GLY A 49 -14.94 10.97 8.13
N ARG A 50 -14.60 11.02 9.41
CA ARG A 50 -13.20 11.15 9.85
C ARG A 50 -12.45 9.86 9.59
N GLY A 51 -11.25 9.95 9.06
CA GLY A 51 -10.43 8.78 8.77
C GLY A 51 -8.95 9.07 8.82
N THR A 52 -8.18 8.01 8.82
CA THR A 52 -6.71 8.03 8.75
C THR A 52 -6.21 6.79 8.01
N SER A 53 -4.96 6.83 7.58
CA SER A 53 -4.28 5.67 7.00
C SER A 53 -3.18 5.20 7.91
N CYS A 54 -2.90 3.90 7.90
CA CYS A 54 -1.77 3.32 8.60
C CYS A 54 -0.44 3.87 8.04
N ASN A 55 0.50 4.11 8.93
CA ASN A 55 1.87 4.45 8.57
C ASN A 55 2.65 3.19 8.10
N ARG A 56 3.94 3.35 7.79
CA ARG A 56 4.84 2.26 7.37
C ARG A 56 4.97 1.09 8.35
N TYR A 57 4.52 1.26 9.58
CA TYR A 57 4.53 0.22 10.62
C TYR A 57 3.15 -0.41 10.82
N GLY A 58 2.18 -0.12 9.95
CA GLY A 58 0.80 -0.56 10.10
C GLY A 58 0.07 0.06 11.28
N PHE A 59 0.63 1.12 11.89
CA PHE A 59 0.05 1.84 13.02
C PHE A 59 -0.84 2.99 12.55
N PHE A 60 -1.98 3.15 13.20
CA PHE A 60 -2.88 4.27 13.01
C PHE A 60 -3.21 4.99 14.30
N SER A 61 -3.61 6.24 14.19
CA SER A 61 -4.15 7.05 15.28
C SER A 61 -5.26 7.93 14.74
N LEU A 62 -6.44 7.86 15.36
CA LEU A 62 -7.64 8.58 14.94
C LEU A 62 -8.34 9.18 16.14
N SER A 63 -8.57 10.50 16.11
CA SER A 63 -9.31 11.20 17.16
C SER A 63 -10.81 11.15 16.86
N LEU A 64 -11.56 10.55 17.77
CA LEU A 64 -13.01 10.29 17.66
C LEU A 64 -13.76 10.85 18.85
N THR A 65 -15.07 10.94 18.74
CA THR A 65 -15.93 11.34 19.86
C THR A 65 -16.11 10.17 20.83
N ARG A 66 -16.24 10.48 22.12
CA ARG A 66 -16.58 9.49 23.14
C ARG A 66 -17.96 8.88 22.83
N GLY A 67 -18.10 7.57 23.02
CA GLY A 67 -19.31 6.82 22.77
C GLY A 67 -19.17 5.82 21.63
N GLU A 68 -20.27 5.50 20.99
CA GLU A 68 -20.37 4.52 19.92
C GLU A 68 -19.85 5.11 18.60
N ASN A 69 -18.86 4.45 18.00
CA ASN A 69 -18.26 4.81 16.73
C ASN A 69 -18.34 3.63 15.77
N HIS A 70 -18.76 3.88 14.54
CA HIS A 70 -18.87 2.90 13.46
C HIS A 70 -17.65 3.01 12.56
N LEU A 71 -16.78 2.04 12.65
CA LEU A 71 -15.52 2.01 11.91
C LEU A 71 -15.63 1.12 10.69
N SER A 72 -15.15 1.61 9.57
CA SER A 72 -14.91 0.84 8.34
C SER A 72 -13.42 0.80 8.08
N VAL A 73 -12.86 -0.41 8.01
CA VAL A 73 -11.44 -0.64 7.75
C VAL A 73 -11.27 -1.35 6.43
N SER A 74 -10.39 -0.84 5.59
CA SER A 74 -10.15 -1.36 4.25
C SER A 74 -8.67 -1.32 3.88
N HIS A 75 -8.27 -2.28 3.07
CA HIS A 75 -6.96 -2.34 2.42
C HIS A 75 -7.10 -3.03 1.07
N VAL A 76 -6.27 -2.65 0.10
CA VAL A 76 -6.28 -3.25 -1.25
C VAL A 76 -5.91 -4.73 -1.15
N GLY A 77 -6.73 -5.60 -1.77
CA GLY A 77 -6.54 -7.06 -1.69
C GLY A 77 -7.14 -7.72 -0.44
N PHE A 78 -7.89 -6.97 0.38
CA PHE A 78 -8.52 -7.48 1.61
C PHE A 78 -10.00 -7.16 1.66
N THR A 79 -10.76 -8.03 2.29
CA THR A 79 -12.18 -7.79 2.55
C THR A 79 -12.34 -6.66 3.55
N ARG A 80 -13.20 -5.69 3.22
CA ARG A 80 -13.55 -4.59 4.13
C ARG A 80 -14.19 -5.15 5.40
N VAL A 81 -13.79 -4.62 6.54
CA VAL A 81 -14.35 -4.98 7.85
C VAL A 81 -15.02 -3.76 8.46
N GLU A 82 -16.27 -3.94 8.88
CA GLU A 82 -17.00 -2.96 9.64
C GLU A 82 -17.08 -3.41 11.11
N SER A 83 -16.89 -2.46 12.02
CA SER A 83 -16.89 -2.73 13.46
C SER A 83 -17.50 -1.56 14.23
N ILE A 84 -18.26 -1.88 15.26
CA ILE A 84 -18.83 -0.89 16.17
C ILE A 84 -18.04 -0.93 17.46
N ILE A 85 -17.47 0.20 17.86
CA ILE A 85 -16.63 0.30 19.06
C ILE A 85 -17.17 1.43 19.96
N ASN A 86 -17.36 1.11 21.24
CA ASN A 86 -17.75 2.09 22.24
C ASN A 86 -16.51 2.63 22.98
N LEU A 87 -16.10 3.85 22.65
CA LEU A 87 -14.91 4.50 23.18
C LEU A 87 -15.25 5.33 24.43
N LYS A 88 -14.68 4.95 25.58
CA LYS A 88 -14.81 5.69 26.84
C LYS A 88 -13.55 6.46 27.19
N THR A 89 -12.39 5.95 26.82
CA THR A 89 -11.04 6.50 27.04
C THR A 89 -10.19 6.20 25.82
N ASP A 90 -8.99 6.77 25.79
CA ASP A 90 -7.99 6.42 24.80
C ASP A 90 -7.77 4.91 24.78
N THR A 91 -7.85 4.32 23.60
CA THR A 91 -7.91 2.87 23.42
C THR A 91 -6.93 2.43 22.34
N LEU A 92 -6.19 1.34 22.60
CA LEU A 92 -5.32 0.71 21.64
C LEU A 92 -5.90 -0.64 21.22
N ILE A 93 -6.04 -0.86 19.91
CA ILE A 93 -6.62 -2.08 19.35
C ILE A 93 -5.76 -2.67 18.24
N VAL A 94 -5.98 -3.95 17.98
CA VAL A 94 -5.47 -4.62 16.77
C VAL A 94 -6.67 -5.11 15.96
N MET A 95 -6.73 -4.72 14.70
CA MET A 95 -7.79 -5.14 13.78
C MET A 95 -7.19 -6.01 12.69
N SER A 96 -7.79 -7.18 12.47
CA SER A 96 -7.30 -8.14 11.48
C SER A 96 -8.21 -8.14 10.25
N LEU A 97 -7.63 -7.98 9.06
CA LEU A 97 -8.31 -8.10 7.78
C LEU A 97 -8.06 -9.50 7.19
N ILE A 98 -9.06 -10.01 6.47
CA ILE A 98 -8.98 -11.28 5.77
C ILE A 98 -8.60 -11.00 4.32
N PRO A 99 -7.58 -11.68 3.74
CA PRO A 99 -7.33 -11.60 2.32
C PRO A 99 -8.59 -11.98 1.53
N GLY A 100 -8.98 -11.16 0.59
CA GLY A 100 -10.19 -11.33 -0.20
C GLY A 100 -9.94 -11.00 -1.65
N ASN A 101 -10.53 -11.80 -2.56
CA ASN A 101 -10.54 -11.52 -3.98
C ASN A 101 -11.58 -10.44 -4.32
N CYS A 102 -11.58 -9.33 -3.61
CA CYS A 102 -12.51 -8.25 -3.92
C CYS A 102 -12.09 -7.52 -5.19
N LEU A 103 -12.59 -8.06 -6.32
CA LEU A 103 -13.21 -7.21 -7.31
C LEU A 103 -14.60 -6.84 -6.76
N GLU A 104 -14.70 -6.09 -5.70
CA GLU A 104 -15.91 -5.35 -5.46
C GLU A 104 -16.02 -4.37 -6.63
N GLU A 105 -16.95 -4.67 -7.52
CA GLU A 105 -17.60 -3.70 -8.38
C GLU A 105 -17.80 -2.47 -7.51
N VAL A 106 -17.11 -1.39 -7.85
CA VAL A 106 -17.30 -0.10 -7.17
C VAL A 106 -18.73 0.30 -7.51
N LEU A 107 -19.68 -0.15 -6.70
CA LEU A 107 -20.97 0.48 -6.63
C LEU A 107 -20.69 1.91 -6.18
N VAL A 108 -20.60 2.79 -7.16
CA VAL A 108 -20.57 4.24 -6.96
C VAL A 108 -21.92 4.63 -6.41
N VAL A 109 -22.15 4.33 -5.15
CA VAL A 109 -23.16 5.04 -4.36
C VAL A 109 -22.54 6.38 -4.06
N GLU A 110 -22.99 7.37 -4.81
CA GLU A 110 -22.65 8.78 -4.64
C GLU A 110 -23.08 9.24 -3.24
N LYS A 111 -22.31 8.88 -2.22
CA LYS A 111 -22.23 9.61 -0.97
C LYS A 111 -20.95 10.42 -1.03
N LYS A 112 -21.11 11.73 -1.12
CA LYS A 112 -20.07 12.74 -0.91
C LYS A 112 -19.40 12.51 0.46
N ASN A 113 -18.54 11.54 0.56
CA ASN A 113 -17.65 11.36 1.69
C ASN A 113 -16.33 12.03 1.30
N ALA A 114 -15.94 13.02 2.06
CA ALA A 114 -14.76 13.88 1.88
C ALA A 114 -13.41 13.14 1.91
N PHE A 115 -13.40 11.83 1.86
CA PHE A 115 -12.26 10.95 1.62
C PHE A 115 -12.48 10.16 0.32
N SER A 116 -12.70 10.88 -0.79
CA SER A 116 -12.39 10.28 -2.08
C SER A 116 -10.90 9.94 -2.09
N SER A 117 -10.55 8.78 -2.62
CA SER A 117 -9.17 8.44 -2.97
C SER A 117 -8.52 9.70 -3.54
N ALA A 118 -7.40 10.13 -2.97
CA ALA A 118 -6.70 11.33 -3.42
C ALA A 118 -6.61 11.24 -4.95
N VAL A 119 -7.09 12.29 -5.62
CA VAL A 119 -7.16 12.33 -7.09
C VAL A 119 -5.74 12.08 -7.60
N GLY A 120 -5.53 10.94 -8.27
CA GLY A 120 -4.20 10.58 -8.78
C GLY A 120 -3.38 9.64 -7.91
N LYS A 121 -3.98 8.96 -6.92
CA LYS A 121 -3.35 7.85 -6.20
C LYS A 121 -3.92 6.52 -6.69
N HIS A 122 -3.07 5.63 -7.20
CA HIS A 122 -3.45 4.29 -7.64
C HIS A 122 -2.65 3.25 -6.85
N THR A 123 -3.33 2.47 -6.03
CA THR A 123 -2.69 1.38 -5.28
C THR A 123 -3.08 0.04 -5.90
N LEU A 124 -2.09 -0.76 -6.25
CA LEU A 124 -2.23 -2.08 -6.85
C LEU A 124 -1.87 -3.14 -5.83
N SER A 125 -2.73 -4.14 -5.66
CA SER A 125 -2.37 -5.34 -4.91
C SER A 125 -1.51 -6.26 -5.76
N LEU A 126 -0.68 -7.07 -5.11
CA LEU A 126 0.11 -8.08 -5.79
C LEU A 126 -0.75 -9.09 -6.58
N ASP A 127 -1.92 -9.44 -6.05
CA ASP A 127 -2.86 -10.34 -6.75
C ASP A 127 -3.34 -9.74 -8.07
N TRP A 128 -3.53 -8.43 -8.13
CA TRP A 128 -3.87 -7.74 -9.37
C TRP A 128 -2.70 -7.80 -10.37
N VAL A 129 -1.48 -7.51 -9.91
CA VAL A 129 -0.26 -7.60 -10.74
C VAL A 129 -0.08 -9.01 -11.34
N LYS A 130 -0.29 -10.05 -10.54
CA LYS A 130 -0.18 -11.46 -10.98
C LYS A 130 -1.23 -11.87 -12.02
N ARG A 131 -2.37 -11.17 -12.10
CA ARG A 131 -3.43 -11.42 -13.09
C ARG A 131 -3.23 -10.68 -14.42
N MET A 132 -2.30 -9.70 -14.44
CA MET A 132 -2.02 -8.96 -15.66
C MET A 132 -1.31 -9.85 -16.68
N PRO A 133 -1.44 -9.53 -17.99
CA PRO A 133 -0.71 -10.25 -19.03
C PRO A 133 0.78 -10.25 -18.75
N ALA A 134 1.36 -11.43 -18.64
CA ALA A 134 2.76 -11.64 -18.33
C ALA A 134 3.57 -11.85 -19.61
N VAL A 135 4.68 -11.16 -19.74
CA VAL A 135 5.63 -11.38 -20.84
C VAL A 135 6.51 -12.57 -20.48
N LEU A 136 6.49 -13.59 -21.30
CA LEU A 136 7.25 -14.83 -21.09
C LEU A 136 6.95 -15.54 -19.76
N GLY A 137 5.72 -15.39 -19.26
CA GLY A 137 5.28 -15.98 -18.00
C GLY A 137 5.74 -15.24 -16.74
N GLU A 138 6.36 -14.07 -16.89
CA GLU A 138 6.86 -13.26 -15.78
C GLU A 138 5.96 -12.05 -15.56
N ALA A 139 5.23 -12.05 -14.44
CA ALA A 139 4.44 -10.90 -14.04
C ALA A 139 5.36 -9.78 -13.54
N ASP A 140 5.29 -8.63 -14.20
CA ASP A 140 6.17 -7.49 -13.89
C ASP A 140 5.37 -6.32 -13.32
N VAL A 141 5.83 -5.82 -12.18
CA VAL A 141 5.18 -4.73 -11.45
C VAL A 141 5.14 -3.45 -12.27
N LEU A 142 6.25 -3.07 -12.92
CA LEU A 142 6.32 -1.83 -13.69
C LEU A 142 5.47 -1.91 -14.96
N LYS A 143 5.44 -3.07 -15.62
CA LYS A 143 4.58 -3.29 -16.80
C LYS A 143 3.11 -3.27 -16.44
N SER A 144 2.74 -3.74 -15.26
CA SER A 144 1.35 -3.69 -14.83
C SER A 144 0.83 -2.26 -14.65
N LEU A 145 1.71 -1.28 -14.39
CA LEU A 145 1.32 0.14 -14.33
C LEU A 145 0.87 0.69 -15.67
N HIS A 146 1.28 0.11 -16.80
CA HIS A 146 0.86 0.57 -18.14
C HIS A 146 -0.66 0.45 -18.37
N PHE A 147 -1.35 -0.36 -17.56
CA PHE A 147 -2.81 -0.49 -17.61
C PHE A 147 -3.55 0.58 -16.80
N LEU A 148 -2.82 1.46 -16.10
CA LEU A 148 -3.43 2.54 -15.33
C LEU A 148 -3.73 3.77 -16.21
N PRO A 149 -4.81 4.48 -15.92
CA PRO A 149 -5.15 5.69 -16.66
C PRO A 149 -4.08 6.78 -16.46
N GLY A 150 -3.67 7.41 -17.56
CA GLY A 150 -2.65 8.46 -17.55
C GLY A 150 -1.21 7.98 -17.46
N VAL A 151 -0.99 6.67 -17.55
CA VAL A 151 0.33 6.05 -17.67
C VAL A 151 0.51 5.58 -19.11
N ASN A 152 1.57 6.04 -19.74
CA ASN A 152 1.94 5.65 -21.11
C ASN A 152 3.22 4.82 -21.08
N PRO A 153 3.28 3.67 -21.78
CA PRO A 153 4.52 2.94 -21.94
C PRO A 153 5.56 3.82 -22.63
N GLY A 154 6.78 3.83 -22.13
CA GLY A 154 7.85 4.60 -22.74
C GLY A 154 8.32 3.97 -24.04
N GLN A 155 8.59 2.68 -24.02
CA GLN A 155 8.94 1.88 -25.19
C GLN A 155 8.26 0.52 -25.07
N GLU A 156 7.72 0.04 -26.19
CA GLU A 156 6.98 -1.22 -26.23
C GLU A 156 7.84 -2.40 -25.74
N GLY A 157 7.27 -3.22 -24.86
CA GLY A 157 7.95 -4.39 -24.30
C GLY A 157 8.88 -4.10 -23.11
N LEU A 158 9.26 -2.84 -22.89
CA LEU A 158 10.11 -2.43 -21.76
C LEU A 158 9.30 -2.02 -20.52
N THR A 159 9.98 -1.90 -19.40
CA THR A 159 9.41 -1.50 -18.10
C THR A 159 9.30 0.02 -17.93
N SER A 160 9.90 0.79 -18.83
CA SER A 160 9.84 2.25 -18.79
C SER A 160 8.41 2.76 -19.03
N PHE A 161 8.02 3.78 -18.30
CA PHE A 161 6.73 4.44 -18.49
C PHE A 161 6.82 5.93 -18.23
N SER A 162 5.87 6.67 -18.74
CA SER A 162 5.68 8.09 -18.47
C SER A 162 4.30 8.35 -17.89
N VAL A 163 4.20 9.35 -17.04
CA VAL A 163 2.95 9.72 -16.37
C VAL A 163 2.55 11.11 -16.80
N ARG A 164 1.32 11.23 -17.31
CA ARG A 164 0.71 12.51 -17.73
C ARG A 164 1.60 13.35 -18.65
N GLY A 165 2.34 12.71 -19.55
CA GLY A 165 3.22 13.38 -20.51
C GLY A 165 4.59 13.81 -19.97
N GLY A 166 4.92 13.44 -18.72
CA GLY A 166 6.27 13.61 -18.17
C GLY A 166 7.27 12.65 -18.81
N SER A 167 8.57 12.94 -18.67
CA SER A 167 9.63 11.98 -19.03
C SER A 167 9.65 10.79 -18.04
N PRO A 168 10.02 9.58 -18.48
CA PRO A 168 10.23 8.45 -17.59
C PRO A 168 11.19 8.76 -16.43
N ASP A 169 12.23 9.56 -16.67
CA ASP A 169 13.23 9.98 -15.69
C ASP A 169 12.68 10.92 -14.59
N ASN A 170 11.48 11.47 -14.81
CA ASN A 170 10.83 12.37 -13.87
C ASN A 170 10.02 11.62 -12.79
N THR A 171 9.97 10.31 -12.85
CA THR A 171 9.31 9.45 -11.85
C THR A 171 10.32 9.05 -10.77
N GLN A 172 9.98 9.32 -9.53
CA GLN A 172 10.76 8.86 -8.39
C GLN A 172 10.29 7.47 -7.96
N PHE A 173 11.23 6.55 -7.80
CA PHE A 173 10.98 5.19 -7.31
C PHE A 173 11.41 5.08 -5.86
N LEU A 174 10.53 4.58 -5.02
CA LEU A 174 10.78 4.37 -3.60
C LEU A 174 10.52 2.90 -3.23
N LEU A 175 11.43 2.30 -2.50
CA LEU A 175 11.25 0.99 -1.87
C LEU A 175 11.25 1.19 -0.35
N ASP A 176 10.13 0.92 0.30
CA ASP A 176 9.90 1.20 1.72
C ASP A 176 10.28 2.65 2.13
N GLY A 177 10.00 3.61 1.22
CA GLY A 177 10.32 5.02 1.40
C GLY A 177 11.78 5.42 1.12
N LEU A 178 12.62 4.48 0.69
CA LEU A 178 14.01 4.75 0.29
C LEU A 178 14.10 4.90 -1.24
N PRO A 179 14.80 5.91 -1.77
CA PRO A 179 14.92 6.10 -3.21
C PRO A 179 15.75 5.00 -3.86
N VAL A 180 15.23 4.47 -4.97
CA VAL A 180 15.91 3.48 -5.82
C VAL A 180 16.15 4.11 -7.18
N TYR A 181 17.42 4.16 -7.61
CA TYR A 181 17.80 4.86 -8.83
C TYR A 181 17.74 3.96 -10.07
N ASN A 182 18.01 2.67 -9.93
CA ASN A 182 17.96 1.73 -11.06
C ASN A 182 16.93 0.65 -10.76
N VAL A 183 15.77 0.78 -11.37
CA VAL A 183 14.64 -0.15 -11.23
C VAL A 183 14.53 -1.12 -12.40
N ASN A 184 15.45 -1.01 -13.38
CA ASN A 184 15.44 -1.82 -14.58
C ASN A 184 16.42 -3.00 -14.44
N HIS A 185 16.00 -4.15 -14.96
CA HIS A 185 16.80 -5.36 -15.04
C HIS A 185 16.76 -5.92 -16.47
N ALA A 186 17.81 -6.64 -16.90
CA ALA A 186 17.90 -7.24 -18.21
C ALA A 186 17.58 -6.25 -19.36
N TYR A 187 18.35 -5.16 -19.45
CA TYR A 187 18.20 -4.12 -20.47
C TYR A 187 16.82 -3.45 -20.50
N GLY A 188 16.10 -3.42 -19.36
CA GLY A 188 14.78 -2.81 -19.24
C GLY A 188 13.62 -3.75 -19.60
N TYR A 189 13.88 -5.00 -19.93
CA TYR A 189 12.82 -5.97 -20.16
C TYR A 189 12.07 -6.38 -18.90
N PHE A 190 12.70 -6.30 -17.74
CA PHE A 190 12.09 -6.62 -16.45
C PHE A 190 12.41 -5.55 -15.41
N SER A 191 11.55 -5.42 -14.41
CA SER A 191 11.86 -4.62 -13.23
C SER A 191 12.86 -5.33 -12.32
N ALA A 192 13.57 -4.57 -11.50
CA ALA A 192 14.44 -5.11 -10.45
C ALA A 192 13.63 -5.66 -9.24
N PHE A 193 12.34 -5.38 -9.17
CA PHE A 193 11.49 -5.79 -8.06
C PHE A 193 11.12 -7.27 -8.17
N ASN A 194 11.28 -8.00 -7.07
CA ASN A 194 10.73 -9.35 -6.95
C ASN A 194 9.26 -9.26 -6.51
N GLY A 195 8.32 -9.46 -7.44
CA GLY A 195 6.89 -9.35 -7.17
C GLY A 195 6.41 -10.18 -5.98
N ASP A 196 6.98 -11.35 -5.75
CA ASP A 196 6.56 -12.25 -4.66
C ASP A 196 6.94 -11.74 -3.26
N ALA A 197 7.89 -10.81 -3.18
CA ALA A 197 8.33 -10.17 -1.94
C ALA A 197 7.61 -8.85 -1.63
N LEU A 198 6.69 -8.42 -2.50
CA LEU A 198 5.98 -7.15 -2.35
C LEU A 198 4.63 -7.32 -1.65
N GLN A 199 4.21 -6.29 -0.93
CA GLN A 199 2.89 -6.19 -0.32
C GLN A 199 1.93 -5.43 -1.24
N ASP A 200 2.29 -4.22 -1.62
CA ASP A 200 1.53 -3.38 -2.53
C ASP A 200 2.45 -2.43 -3.30
N VAL A 201 1.88 -1.80 -4.33
CA VAL A 201 2.54 -0.79 -5.14
C VAL A 201 1.60 0.39 -5.29
N THR A 202 2.04 1.57 -4.92
CA THR A 202 1.26 2.79 -5.03
C THR A 202 1.91 3.77 -5.99
N LEU A 203 1.19 4.12 -7.07
CA LEU A 203 1.57 5.15 -8.01
C LEU A 203 0.81 6.45 -7.69
N TYR A 204 1.55 7.52 -7.46
CA TYR A 204 1.03 8.88 -7.35
C TYR A 204 1.24 9.58 -8.69
N THR A 205 0.17 9.85 -9.42
CA THR A 205 0.19 10.52 -10.74
C THR A 205 -0.09 12.03 -10.66
N GLY A 206 -0.34 12.55 -9.47
CA GLY A 206 -0.62 13.94 -9.14
C GLY A 206 -0.99 14.03 -7.66
N ASP A 207 -1.16 15.25 -7.15
CA ASP A 207 -1.47 15.53 -5.75
C ASP A 207 -0.49 14.81 -4.79
N LEU A 208 0.81 15.03 -5.07
CA LEU A 208 1.90 14.38 -4.32
C LEU A 208 1.88 14.85 -2.86
N PRO A 209 1.79 13.94 -1.89
CA PRO A 209 1.96 14.31 -0.48
C PRO A 209 3.29 15.03 -0.25
N ALA A 210 3.29 16.02 0.63
CA ALA A 210 4.48 16.86 0.90
C ALA A 210 5.73 16.09 1.35
N ARG A 211 5.56 14.85 1.80
CA ARG A 211 6.68 13.93 2.15
C ARG A 211 7.52 13.49 0.94
N TYR A 212 6.98 13.60 -0.28
CA TYR A 212 7.66 13.20 -1.51
C TYR A 212 8.21 14.44 -2.23
N GLY A 213 9.30 15.00 -1.70
CA GLY A 213 10.02 16.07 -2.37
C GLY A 213 10.92 15.55 -3.50
N GLY A 214 11.17 16.40 -4.51
CA GLY A 214 12.15 16.11 -5.56
C GLY A 214 11.63 15.35 -6.78
N SER A 215 10.36 14.93 -6.82
CA SER A 215 9.72 14.35 -8.01
C SER A 215 9.13 15.46 -8.89
N LEU A 216 9.32 15.33 -10.21
CA LEU A 216 8.81 16.29 -11.19
C LEU A 216 7.51 15.85 -11.84
N SER A 217 7.19 14.55 -11.86
CA SER A 217 6.02 14.00 -12.52
C SER A 217 5.21 13.09 -11.60
N SER A 218 5.80 12.04 -11.10
CA SER A 218 5.11 11.01 -10.34
C SER A 218 6.02 10.36 -9.30
N VAL A 219 5.42 9.66 -8.34
CA VAL A 219 6.13 8.85 -7.37
C VAL A 219 5.56 7.44 -7.39
N LEU A 220 6.42 6.44 -7.52
CA LEU A 220 6.08 5.04 -7.32
C LEU A 220 6.64 4.59 -5.98
N GLU A 221 5.76 4.28 -5.05
CA GLU A 221 6.10 3.69 -3.75
C GLU A 221 5.82 2.19 -3.80
N VAL A 222 6.86 1.40 -3.56
CA VAL A 222 6.80 -0.06 -3.50
C VAL A 222 6.99 -0.46 -2.06
N THR A 223 6.04 -1.22 -1.51
CA THR A 223 6.07 -1.70 -0.13
C THR A 223 6.42 -3.18 -0.10
N MET A 224 7.42 -3.55 0.67
CA MET A 224 7.81 -4.95 0.86
C MET A 224 6.95 -5.64 1.93
N ARG A 225 6.83 -6.97 1.83
CA ARG A 225 6.22 -7.81 2.85
C ARG A 225 7.15 -7.97 4.05
N GLU A 226 6.57 -8.05 5.24
CA GLU A 226 7.33 -8.30 6.47
C GLU A 226 7.57 -9.80 6.76
N GLY A 227 6.84 -10.67 6.07
CA GLY A 227 6.88 -12.11 6.30
C GLY A 227 5.84 -12.62 7.30
N ASN A 228 5.62 -13.92 7.28
CA ASN A 228 4.59 -14.59 8.06
C ASN A 228 5.02 -14.75 9.53
N ARG A 229 4.25 -14.19 10.45
CA ARG A 229 4.52 -14.25 11.91
C ARG A 229 3.99 -15.52 12.57
N LYS A 230 3.19 -16.32 11.86
CA LYS A 230 2.48 -17.48 12.45
C LYS A 230 3.05 -18.82 12.04
N LYS A 231 3.48 -18.97 10.78
CA LYS A 231 3.99 -20.23 10.22
C LYS A 231 5.10 -19.99 9.22
N TYR A 232 5.94 -20.99 9.01
CA TYR A 232 6.89 -21.00 7.91
C TYR A 232 6.14 -21.27 6.60
N SER A 233 6.51 -20.55 5.57
CA SER A 233 6.03 -20.75 4.19
C SER A 233 7.13 -20.38 3.20
N GLY A 234 7.01 -20.91 1.99
CA GLY A 234 7.93 -20.57 0.91
C GLY A 234 7.25 -20.83 -0.42
N ASP A 235 7.58 -19.97 -1.38
CA ASP A 235 7.09 -20.04 -2.74
C ASP A 235 8.28 -20.12 -3.69
N ILE A 236 8.17 -20.96 -4.71
CA ILE A 236 9.13 -21.07 -5.80
C ILE A 236 8.39 -20.82 -7.09
N HIS A 237 8.84 -19.85 -7.85
CA HIS A 237 8.33 -19.55 -9.17
C HIS A 237 9.42 -19.83 -10.22
N VAL A 238 9.05 -20.51 -11.29
CA VAL A 238 9.93 -20.82 -12.41
C VAL A 238 9.25 -20.45 -13.70
N SER A 239 9.85 -19.58 -14.47
CA SER A 239 9.41 -19.18 -15.81
C SER A 239 10.49 -19.51 -16.85
N PRO A 240 10.19 -19.42 -18.15
CA PRO A 240 11.20 -19.66 -19.21
C PRO A 240 12.40 -18.75 -19.13
N VAL A 241 12.29 -17.57 -18.49
CA VAL A 241 13.33 -16.54 -18.48
C VAL A 241 13.89 -16.22 -17.10
N ALA A 242 13.19 -16.63 -16.03
CA ALA A 242 13.57 -16.31 -14.66
C ALA A 242 13.10 -17.37 -13.67
N GLY A 243 13.73 -17.39 -12.50
CA GLY A 243 13.23 -18.10 -11.33
C GLY A 243 13.31 -17.21 -10.11
N SER A 244 12.33 -17.33 -9.23
CA SER A 244 12.31 -16.68 -7.93
C SER A 244 12.04 -17.67 -6.81
N VAL A 245 12.56 -17.35 -5.64
CA VAL A 245 12.31 -18.07 -4.40
C VAL A 245 12.01 -17.06 -3.31
N VAL A 246 11.01 -17.35 -2.50
CA VAL A 246 10.69 -16.61 -1.29
C VAL A 246 10.57 -17.60 -0.16
N VAL A 247 11.22 -17.29 0.98
CA VAL A 247 11.10 -18.07 2.21
C VAL A 247 10.79 -17.10 3.33
N GLU A 248 9.76 -17.40 4.10
CA GLU A 248 9.31 -16.53 5.18
C GLU A 248 8.89 -17.36 6.40
N GLY A 249 8.93 -16.74 7.57
CA GLY A 249 8.47 -17.39 8.77
C GLY A 249 8.72 -16.60 10.04
N PRO A 250 8.22 -17.10 11.19
CA PRO A 250 8.42 -16.47 12.46
C PRO A 250 9.86 -16.69 13.00
N LEU A 251 10.55 -15.59 13.33
CA LEU A 251 11.69 -15.63 14.24
C LEU A 251 11.22 -15.82 15.68
N LYS A 252 10.14 -15.15 16.05
CA LYS A 252 9.44 -15.32 17.31
C LYS A 252 7.95 -15.23 17.04
N LYS A 253 7.21 -16.30 17.33
CA LYS A 253 5.78 -16.43 17.04
C LYS A 253 5.01 -15.17 17.47
N ASP A 254 4.17 -14.63 16.58
CA ASP A 254 3.32 -13.45 16.72
C ASP A 254 4.07 -12.12 17.03
N LYS A 255 5.41 -12.13 17.10
CA LYS A 255 6.21 -10.93 17.45
C LYS A 255 7.16 -10.49 16.34
N ALA A 256 7.93 -11.43 15.78
CA ALA A 256 8.93 -11.12 14.77
C ALA A 256 8.93 -12.17 13.67
N SER A 257 9.12 -11.73 12.43
CA SER A 257 9.20 -12.57 11.24
C SER A 257 10.43 -12.21 10.42
N PHE A 258 10.74 -13.07 9.48
CA PHE A 258 11.71 -12.79 8.41
C PHE A 258 11.08 -13.13 7.07
N LEU A 259 11.55 -12.46 6.05
CA LEU A 259 11.33 -12.78 4.65
C LEU A 259 12.66 -12.68 3.92
N ILE A 260 13.01 -13.75 3.20
CA ILE A 260 14.19 -13.80 2.34
C ILE A 260 13.67 -14.10 0.95
N SER A 261 14.06 -13.28 -0.02
CA SER A 261 13.69 -13.48 -1.41
C SER A 261 14.91 -13.39 -2.32
N GLY A 262 14.91 -14.18 -3.36
CA GLY A 262 15.91 -14.14 -4.41
C GLY A 262 15.25 -14.32 -5.76
N ARG A 263 15.73 -13.59 -6.77
CA ARG A 263 15.31 -13.74 -8.17
C ARG A 263 16.53 -13.73 -9.07
N ARG A 264 16.54 -14.61 -10.05
CA ARG A 264 17.55 -14.64 -11.10
C ARG A 264 16.90 -14.83 -12.45
N THR A 265 17.35 -14.07 -13.45
CA THR A 265 17.05 -14.33 -14.85
C THR A 265 18.20 -15.16 -15.45
N TRP A 266 17.87 -16.08 -16.34
CA TRP A 266 18.86 -16.89 -17.10
C TRP A 266 18.93 -16.50 -18.57
N LEU A 267 18.54 -15.24 -18.87
CA LEU A 267 18.72 -14.65 -20.21
C LEU A 267 20.18 -14.66 -20.66
N ASP A 268 21.11 -14.50 -19.71
CA ASP A 268 22.55 -14.65 -19.94
C ASP A 268 22.90 -16.05 -20.51
N GLY A 269 22.34 -17.10 -19.94
CA GLY A 269 22.53 -18.48 -20.42
C GLY A 269 21.90 -18.71 -21.80
N LEU A 270 20.74 -18.14 -22.06
CA LEU A 270 20.08 -18.23 -23.38
C LEU A 270 20.88 -17.45 -24.45
N LEU A 271 21.36 -16.26 -24.12
CA LEU A 271 22.21 -15.47 -25.00
C LEU A 271 23.53 -16.19 -25.31
N TRP A 272 24.20 -16.73 -24.30
CA TRP A 272 25.42 -17.50 -24.46
C TRP A 272 25.22 -18.74 -25.35
N THR A 273 24.12 -19.46 -25.15
CA THR A 273 23.79 -20.63 -25.96
C THR A 273 23.48 -20.24 -27.40
N GLY A 274 22.74 -19.13 -27.60
CA GLY A 274 22.45 -18.57 -28.92
C GLY A 274 23.70 -18.12 -29.67
N GLN A 275 24.65 -17.46 -28.99
CA GLN A 275 25.94 -17.05 -29.53
C GLN A 275 26.78 -18.26 -29.96
N LYS A 276 26.84 -19.30 -29.13
CA LYS A 276 27.55 -20.52 -29.42
C LYS A 276 26.97 -21.26 -30.63
N ILE A 277 25.66 -21.26 -30.79
CA ILE A 277 25.00 -21.86 -31.97
C ILE A 277 25.23 -21.01 -33.22
N ALA A 278 25.22 -19.68 -33.08
CA ALA A 278 25.46 -18.75 -34.19
C ALA A 278 26.94 -18.67 -34.63
N GLY A 279 27.86 -19.31 -33.92
CA GLY A 279 29.29 -19.29 -34.25
C GLY A 279 29.96 -17.92 -34.10
N SER A 280 29.35 -17.00 -33.31
CA SER A 280 29.90 -15.68 -33.03
C SER A 280 30.55 -15.68 -31.65
N ASP A 281 31.87 -15.82 -31.62
CA ASP A 281 32.69 -15.49 -30.43
C ASP A 281 32.85 -13.97 -30.36
N PHE A 282 32.30 -13.33 -29.32
CA PHE A 282 32.64 -11.99 -28.89
C PHE A 282 33.52 -12.04 -27.68
#